data_569ef53287ec1dc48f24fe678db72548
#
_entry.id   569ef53287ec1dc48f24fe678db72548
#
_cell.length_a   1.000
_cell.length_b   1.000
_cell.length_c   1.000
_cell.angle_alpha   90.00
_cell.angle_beta   90.00
_cell.angle_gamma   90.00
#
_symmetry.space_group_name_H-M   'P 1'
#
loop_
_entity.id
_entity.type
_entity.pdbx_description
1 polymer ?
#
loop_
_entity_poly.entity_id
_entity_poly.type
_entity_poly.pdbx_seq_one_letter_code
_entity_poly.pdbx_strand_id
1 'polypeptide(L)'
;MMTKDQLIPQYSIQTLIIMSENMTVTEDREKIIEIYKTNVHGKKPDTKNFNQRHDGKQGHWLEDAIGSKRDASNAPDLFGFEIKNHTRQKVTFGDWSPNYWIFADKDYRITRDDFLKIFGKPNEAKNNRLSWSGEPIPNIKGTNSFGVKIIITKNNDISFVYSYSKDQRSNKSSLVPKKMQTEDLTIAKWNGSGQKSLKEKVEKKFNVKGWA
;
A
#
# COMPACT_ATOMS: atom_id res chain seq x y z
N MET A 1 23.52 -11.38 64.30
CA MET A 1 22.67 -10.31 63.70
C MET A 1 23.19 -10.15 62.27
N MET A 2 22.58 -10.83 61.31
CA MET A 2 22.97 -10.75 59.89
C MET A 2 22.14 -9.64 59.21
N THR A 3 22.82 -8.63 58.70
CA THR A 3 22.24 -7.60 57.89
C THR A 3 21.93 -8.18 56.50
N LYS A 4 20.66 -8.10 56.10
CA LYS A 4 20.23 -8.43 54.75
C LYS A 4 20.68 -7.34 53.79
N ASP A 5 21.83 -7.52 53.14
CA ASP A 5 22.13 -6.78 51.92
C ASP A 5 21.17 -7.30 50.84
N GLN A 6 20.23 -6.45 50.47
CA GLN A 6 19.35 -6.71 49.32
C GLN A 6 20.20 -6.76 48.08
N LEU A 7 20.37 -7.92 47.49
CA LEU A 7 20.90 -8.14 46.17
C LEU A 7 19.99 -7.44 45.15
N ILE A 8 20.35 -6.23 44.74
CA ILE A 8 19.76 -5.60 43.55
C ILE A 8 20.26 -6.39 42.38
N PRO A 9 19.41 -7.01 41.58
CA PRO A 9 19.86 -7.69 40.37
C PRO A 9 20.59 -6.72 39.46
N GLN A 10 21.84 -6.96 39.20
CA GLN A 10 22.58 -6.22 38.17
C GLN A 10 22.11 -6.68 36.79
N TYR A 11 21.14 -5.96 36.24
CA TYR A 11 20.75 -6.15 34.85
C TYR A 11 21.82 -5.57 33.93
N SER A 12 22.14 -6.26 32.84
CA SER A 12 23.05 -5.73 31.81
C SER A 12 22.45 -4.47 31.18
N ILE A 13 23.28 -3.58 30.66
CA ILE A 13 22.83 -2.37 29.94
C ILE A 13 21.85 -2.75 28.81
N GLN A 14 22.10 -3.85 28.10
CA GLN A 14 21.18 -4.38 27.08
C GLN A 14 19.81 -4.76 27.64
N THR A 15 19.78 -5.41 28.81
CA THR A 15 18.51 -5.76 29.48
C THR A 15 17.74 -4.51 29.91
N LEU A 16 18.43 -3.47 30.40
CA LEU A 16 17.82 -2.19 30.77
C LEU A 16 17.29 -1.44 29.53
N ILE A 17 17.99 -1.48 28.39
CA ILE A 17 17.54 -0.88 27.13
C ILE A 17 16.28 -1.61 26.64
N ILE A 18 16.28 -2.94 26.60
CA ILE A 18 15.11 -3.73 26.19
C ILE A 18 13.90 -3.48 27.11
N MET A 19 14.13 -3.37 28.41
CA MET A 19 13.04 -3.05 29.38
C MET A 19 12.51 -1.63 29.19
N SER A 20 13.38 -0.65 28.90
CA SER A 20 12.96 0.73 28.64
C SER A 20 12.20 0.86 27.32
N GLU A 21 12.63 0.17 26.26
CA GLU A 21 11.92 0.12 24.97
C GLU A 21 10.54 -0.55 25.12
N ASN A 22 10.43 -1.63 25.86
CA ASN A 22 9.16 -2.30 26.13
C ASN A 22 8.22 -1.42 26.99
N MET A 23 8.75 -0.67 27.95
CA MET A 23 7.94 0.28 28.74
C MET A 23 7.38 1.40 27.87
N THR A 24 8.19 2.03 27.01
CA THR A 24 7.72 3.06 26.06
C THR A 24 6.69 2.55 25.08
N VAL A 25 6.83 1.32 24.60
CA VAL A 25 5.83 0.67 23.73
C VAL A 25 4.50 0.49 24.45
N THR A 26 4.53 0.12 25.71
CA THR A 26 3.32 -0.05 26.54
C THR A 26 2.60 1.28 26.78
N GLU A 27 3.35 2.32 27.16
CA GLU A 27 2.80 3.67 27.37
C GLU A 27 2.19 4.25 26.09
N ASP A 28 2.85 4.11 24.96
CA ASP A 28 2.33 4.59 23.68
C ASP A 28 1.07 3.84 23.25
N ARG A 29 1.00 2.53 23.53
CA ARG A 29 -0.19 1.71 23.29
C ARG A 29 -1.37 2.15 24.18
N GLU A 30 -1.12 2.45 25.45
CA GLU A 30 -2.15 2.95 26.37
C GLU A 30 -2.69 4.30 25.92
N LYS A 31 -1.85 5.23 25.46
CA LYS A 31 -2.26 6.50 24.85
C LYS A 31 -3.18 6.29 23.64
N ILE A 32 -2.83 5.35 22.75
CA ILE A 32 -3.67 5.02 21.59
C ILE A 32 -5.03 4.50 22.04
N ILE A 33 -5.06 3.60 23.02
CA ILE A 33 -6.30 3.05 23.58
C ILE A 33 -7.17 4.16 24.18
N GLU A 34 -6.58 5.11 24.90
CA GLU A 34 -7.29 6.26 25.49
C GLU A 34 -7.87 7.17 24.41
N ILE A 35 -7.07 7.53 23.40
CA ILE A 35 -7.53 8.32 22.24
C ILE A 35 -8.69 7.60 21.54
N TYR A 36 -8.58 6.30 21.31
CA TYR A 36 -9.63 5.50 20.70
C TYR A 36 -10.92 5.52 21.53
N LYS A 37 -10.82 5.28 22.85
CA LYS A 37 -11.98 5.29 23.75
C LYS A 37 -12.68 6.65 23.77
N THR A 38 -11.91 7.74 23.73
CA THR A 38 -12.44 9.10 23.80
C THR A 38 -13.03 9.56 22.46
N ASN A 39 -12.36 9.26 21.36
CA ASN A 39 -12.65 9.88 20.07
C ASN A 39 -13.40 8.98 19.09
N VAL A 40 -13.32 7.65 19.23
CA VAL A 40 -13.81 6.68 18.26
C VAL A 40 -14.86 5.74 18.82
N HIS A 41 -14.60 5.16 20.00
CA HIS A 41 -15.44 4.11 20.58
C HIS A 41 -16.90 4.57 20.72
N GLY A 42 -17.82 3.75 20.24
CA GLY A 42 -19.25 4.03 20.25
C GLY A 42 -19.74 5.12 19.30
N LYS A 43 -18.85 5.77 18.54
CA LYS A 43 -19.22 6.80 17.58
C LYS A 43 -19.44 6.21 16.19
N LYS A 44 -20.45 6.71 15.48
CA LYS A 44 -20.68 6.40 14.08
C LYS A 44 -19.81 7.31 13.21
N PRO A 45 -19.05 6.80 12.22
CA PRO A 45 -18.24 7.62 11.35
C PRO A 45 -19.08 8.70 10.62
N ASP A 46 -18.77 9.97 10.84
CA ASP A 46 -19.33 11.06 10.04
C ASP A 46 -18.42 11.32 8.84
N THR A 47 -18.85 10.83 7.69
CA THR A 47 -18.08 10.92 6.44
C THR A 47 -18.69 11.93 5.47
N LYS A 48 -19.62 12.79 5.89
CA LYS A 48 -20.35 13.72 4.98
C LYS A 48 -19.41 14.68 4.24
N ASN A 49 -18.37 15.14 4.93
CA ASN A 49 -17.39 16.10 4.39
C ASN A 49 -16.27 15.43 3.55
N PHE A 50 -16.29 14.10 3.41
CA PHE A 50 -15.31 13.39 2.59
C PHE A 50 -15.84 13.14 1.18
N ASN A 51 -14.93 12.93 0.24
CA ASN A 51 -15.30 12.52 -1.11
C ASN A 51 -16.10 11.21 -1.07
N GLN A 52 -17.39 11.28 -1.36
CA GLN A 52 -18.31 10.14 -1.24
C GLN A 52 -18.00 8.99 -2.22
N ARG A 53 -17.25 9.28 -3.29
CA ARG A 53 -16.76 8.26 -4.25
C ARG A 53 -15.50 7.53 -3.78
N HIS A 54 -14.90 7.98 -2.67
CA HIS A 54 -13.67 7.41 -2.16
C HIS A 54 -13.95 6.24 -1.19
N ASP A 55 -13.46 5.06 -1.51
CA ASP A 55 -13.70 3.85 -0.70
C ASP A 55 -13.07 3.95 0.70
N GLY A 56 -11.98 4.71 0.84
CA GLY A 56 -11.24 4.91 2.10
C GLY A 56 -11.81 5.95 3.06
N LYS A 57 -13.00 6.53 2.79
CA LYS A 57 -13.56 7.62 3.61
C LYS A 57 -13.72 7.31 5.10
N GLN A 58 -13.98 6.04 5.45
CA GLN A 58 -14.06 5.61 6.86
C GLN A 58 -12.68 5.54 7.51
N GLY A 59 -11.65 5.12 6.76
CA GLY A 59 -10.26 5.19 7.21
C GLY A 59 -9.82 6.62 7.47
N HIS A 60 -10.12 7.54 6.55
CA HIS A 60 -9.82 8.96 6.71
C HIS A 60 -10.53 9.58 7.94
N TRP A 61 -11.78 9.19 8.20
CA TRP A 61 -12.46 9.62 9.42
C TRP A 61 -11.76 9.09 10.67
N LEU A 62 -11.32 7.83 10.66
CA LEU A 62 -10.58 7.24 11.78
C LEU A 62 -9.24 7.97 12.00
N GLU A 63 -8.46 8.19 10.95
CA GLU A 63 -7.20 8.94 10.99
C GLU A 63 -7.39 10.32 11.61
N ASP A 64 -8.42 11.08 11.19
CA ASP A 64 -8.75 12.38 11.77
C ASP A 64 -9.16 12.27 13.24
N ALA A 65 -9.99 11.28 13.59
CA ALA A 65 -10.48 11.10 14.95
C ALA A 65 -9.38 10.75 15.95
N ILE A 66 -8.34 10.04 15.53
CA ILE A 66 -7.17 9.68 16.36
C ILE A 66 -6.05 10.73 16.27
N GLY A 67 -6.17 11.75 15.41
CA GLY A 67 -5.16 12.79 15.22
C GLY A 67 -3.95 12.37 14.37
N SER A 68 -4.10 11.33 13.57
CA SER A 68 -3.09 10.93 12.59
C SER A 68 -3.10 11.86 11.38
N LYS A 69 -1.91 12.10 10.78
CA LYS A 69 -1.81 12.88 9.54
C LYS A 69 -2.19 12.01 8.35
N ARG A 70 -3.09 12.51 7.53
CA ARG A 70 -3.38 11.92 6.22
C ARG A 70 -2.29 12.29 5.24
N ASP A 71 -1.32 11.45 5.07
CA ASP A 71 -0.28 11.61 4.06
C ASP A 71 -0.10 10.33 3.24
N ALA A 72 0.64 10.44 2.13
CA ALA A 72 1.00 9.30 1.30
C ALA A 72 2.28 8.59 1.80
N SER A 73 2.67 8.85 3.04
CA SER A 73 3.82 8.21 3.66
C SER A 73 3.52 6.75 3.97
N ASN A 74 4.50 5.90 3.81
CA ASN A 74 4.45 4.52 4.35
C ASN A 74 5.01 4.46 5.78
N ALA A 75 5.19 5.60 6.45
CA ALA A 75 5.58 5.64 7.86
C ALA A 75 4.42 5.22 8.77
N PRO A 76 4.71 4.81 10.01
CA PRO A 76 3.68 4.51 11.00
C PRO A 76 2.75 5.70 11.28
N ASP A 77 1.48 5.43 11.53
CA ASP A 77 0.45 6.47 11.67
C ASP A 77 0.55 7.26 12.97
N LEU A 78 0.70 6.60 14.13
CA LEU A 78 0.66 7.24 15.44
C LEU A 78 1.60 6.55 16.43
N PHE A 79 2.48 7.31 17.09
CA PHE A 79 3.46 6.82 18.10
C PHE A 79 4.29 5.60 17.64
N GLY A 80 4.48 5.43 16.32
CA GLY A 80 5.17 4.29 15.73
C GLY A 80 4.29 3.06 15.51
N PHE A 81 2.98 3.16 15.68
CA PHE A 81 2.00 2.12 15.37
C PHE A 81 1.29 2.40 14.05
N GLU A 82 0.97 1.36 13.33
CA GLU A 82 0.08 1.40 12.17
C GLU A 82 -1.36 1.19 12.63
N ILE A 83 -2.24 2.12 12.27
CA ILE A 83 -3.66 2.06 12.64
C ILE A 83 -4.47 1.49 11.49
N LYS A 84 -5.31 0.50 11.77
CA LYS A 84 -6.17 -0.13 10.77
C LYS A 84 -7.60 -0.22 11.23
N ASN A 85 -8.51 0.23 10.36
CA ASN A 85 -9.92 -0.05 10.55
C ASN A 85 -10.18 -1.52 10.25
N HIS A 86 -10.56 -2.29 11.26
CA HIS A 86 -10.90 -3.70 11.11
C HIS A 86 -12.23 -3.83 10.38
N THR A 87 -12.17 -4.25 9.13
CA THR A 87 -13.36 -4.62 8.35
C THR A 87 -13.42 -6.15 8.23
N ARG A 88 -14.62 -6.70 7.99
CA ARG A 88 -14.78 -8.15 7.70
C ARG A 88 -14.16 -8.57 6.36
N GLN A 89 -13.71 -7.61 5.56
CA GLN A 89 -13.09 -7.81 4.26
C GLN A 89 -11.56 -7.66 4.34
N LYS A 90 -10.88 -7.77 3.20
CA LYS A 90 -9.43 -7.64 3.09
C LYS A 90 -8.96 -6.28 3.61
N VAL A 91 -7.97 -6.30 4.48
CA VAL A 91 -7.23 -5.11 4.90
C VAL A 91 -6.08 -4.88 3.91
N THR A 92 -5.93 -3.64 3.42
CA THR A 92 -4.82 -3.26 2.55
C THR A 92 -3.69 -2.64 3.36
N PHE A 93 -2.46 -3.00 3.02
CA PHE A 93 -1.26 -2.52 3.69
C PHE A 93 -0.44 -1.64 2.73
N GLY A 94 -0.47 -0.32 2.95
CA GLY A 94 0.37 0.61 2.24
C GLY A 94 -0.02 0.91 0.79
N ASP A 95 0.66 1.90 0.22
CA ASP A 95 0.60 2.24 -1.21
C ASP A 95 1.82 1.65 -1.93
N TRP A 96 1.55 0.69 -2.79
CA TRP A 96 2.54 0.00 -3.61
C TRP A 96 2.59 0.53 -5.04
N SER A 97 2.28 1.80 -5.25
CA SER A 97 2.32 2.43 -6.58
C SER A 97 3.68 2.27 -7.24
N PRO A 98 3.72 1.97 -8.54
CA PRO A 98 4.98 1.87 -9.29
C PRO A 98 5.76 3.19 -9.34
N ASN A 99 7.04 3.08 -9.61
CA ASN A 99 7.91 4.21 -9.86
C ASN A 99 7.70 4.82 -11.25
N TYR A 100 7.25 4.02 -12.20
CA TYR A 100 6.93 4.42 -13.56
C TYR A 100 5.56 3.93 -13.96
N TRP A 101 4.81 4.81 -14.60
CA TRP A 101 3.56 4.52 -15.29
C TRP A 101 3.63 5.06 -16.70
N ILE A 102 3.20 4.28 -17.69
CA ILE A 102 3.19 4.71 -19.10
C ILE A 102 2.30 5.95 -19.32
N PHE A 103 1.25 6.13 -18.57
CA PHE A 103 0.40 7.33 -18.66
C PHE A 103 1.02 8.60 -18.04
N ALA A 104 2.11 8.46 -17.28
CA ALA A 104 2.92 9.58 -16.82
C ALA A 104 4.02 9.95 -17.81
N ASP A 105 4.27 9.11 -18.82
CA ASP A 105 5.24 9.32 -19.86
C ASP A 105 4.63 10.17 -21.00
N LYS A 106 5.19 11.37 -21.18
CA LYS A 106 4.72 12.34 -22.17
C LYS A 106 4.80 11.83 -23.62
N ASP A 107 5.63 10.84 -23.86
CA ASP A 107 5.79 10.27 -25.19
C ASP A 107 4.54 9.51 -25.66
N TYR A 108 3.79 8.90 -24.76
CA TYR A 108 2.59 8.13 -25.11
C TYR A 108 1.33 8.97 -25.15
N ARG A 109 1.28 10.12 -24.48
CA ARG A 109 0.16 11.08 -24.47
C ARG A 109 -1.20 10.43 -24.15
N ILE A 110 -1.21 9.45 -23.24
CA ILE A 110 -2.43 8.83 -22.72
C ILE A 110 -2.68 9.29 -21.30
N THR A 111 -3.94 9.36 -20.93
CA THR A 111 -4.35 9.64 -19.54
C THR A 111 -4.43 8.35 -18.73
N ARG A 112 -4.57 8.49 -17.40
CA ARG A 112 -4.87 7.35 -16.52
C ARG A 112 -6.18 6.66 -16.92
N ASP A 113 -7.17 7.41 -17.36
CA ASP A 113 -8.46 6.86 -17.78
C ASP A 113 -8.31 6.07 -19.08
N ASP A 114 -7.48 6.53 -20.02
CA ASP A 114 -7.16 5.77 -21.24
C ASP A 114 -6.41 4.48 -20.88
N PHE A 115 -5.45 4.54 -19.96
CA PHE A 115 -4.77 3.35 -19.46
C PHE A 115 -5.77 2.34 -18.87
N LEU A 116 -6.74 2.80 -18.09
CA LEU A 116 -7.77 1.93 -17.52
C LEU A 116 -8.73 1.36 -18.58
N LYS A 117 -9.02 2.11 -19.65
CA LYS A 117 -9.79 1.57 -20.80
C LYS A 117 -9.01 0.48 -21.54
N ILE A 118 -7.67 0.65 -21.68
CA ILE A 118 -6.82 -0.28 -22.40
C ILE A 118 -6.55 -1.55 -21.57
N PHE A 119 -6.17 -1.40 -20.30
CA PHE A 119 -5.66 -2.50 -19.48
C PHE A 119 -6.54 -2.87 -18.27
N GLY A 120 -7.55 -2.08 -17.98
CA GLY A 120 -8.45 -2.32 -16.87
C GLY A 120 -9.59 -3.26 -17.24
N LYS A 121 -10.25 -3.77 -16.20
CA LYS A 121 -11.46 -4.58 -16.29
C LYS A 121 -12.59 -3.92 -15.49
N PRO A 122 -13.83 -3.99 -15.94
CA PRO A 122 -14.97 -3.55 -15.14
C PRO A 122 -15.05 -4.32 -13.83
N ASN A 123 -15.27 -3.59 -12.74
CA ASN A 123 -15.52 -4.15 -11.43
C ASN A 123 -17.02 -4.04 -11.12
N GLU A 124 -17.75 -5.16 -11.21
CA GLU A 124 -19.19 -5.22 -11.01
C GLU A 124 -19.60 -4.75 -9.61
N ALA A 125 -18.83 -5.10 -8.57
CA ALA A 125 -19.07 -4.65 -7.20
C ALA A 125 -18.93 -3.13 -7.00
N LYS A 126 -18.41 -2.41 -8.00
CA LYS A 126 -18.18 -0.95 -8.01
C LYS A 126 -18.84 -0.26 -9.20
N ASN A 127 -20.06 -0.66 -9.54
CA ASN A 127 -20.84 -0.09 -10.64
C ASN A 127 -20.08 -0.11 -11.98
N ASN A 128 -19.44 -1.20 -12.29
CA ASN A 128 -18.61 -1.39 -13.50
C ASN A 128 -17.47 -0.37 -13.68
N ARG A 129 -17.02 0.29 -12.61
CA ARG A 129 -15.85 1.14 -12.66
C ARG A 129 -14.64 0.34 -13.11
N LEU A 130 -13.93 0.83 -14.12
CA LEU A 130 -12.70 0.20 -14.59
C LEU A 130 -11.64 0.15 -13.48
N SER A 131 -11.02 -0.99 -13.29
CA SER A 131 -9.97 -1.24 -12.32
C SER A 131 -8.86 -2.06 -12.94
N TRP A 132 -7.62 -1.68 -12.68
CA TRP A 132 -6.46 -2.44 -13.13
C TRP A 132 -6.14 -3.63 -12.22
N SER A 133 -6.63 -3.64 -11.00
CA SER A 133 -6.44 -4.71 -10.01
C SER A 133 -7.34 -5.93 -10.24
N GLY A 134 -8.13 -5.94 -11.32
CA GLY A 134 -8.98 -7.06 -11.68
C GLY A 134 -8.27 -8.10 -12.54
N GLU A 135 -8.95 -9.19 -12.85
CA GLU A 135 -8.51 -10.10 -13.89
C GLU A 135 -8.59 -9.43 -15.28
N PRO A 136 -7.75 -9.85 -16.21
CA PRO A 136 -6.72 -10.89 -16.09
C PRO A 136 -5.48 -10.37 -15.35
N ILE A 137 -5.09 -11.08 -14.29
CA ILE A 137 -3.89 -10.71 -13.51
C ILE A 137 -2.65 -11.15 -14.30
N PRO A 138 -1.68 -10.24 -14.57
CA PRO A 138 -0.41 -10.62 -15.16
C PRO A 138 0.37 -11.58 -14.25
N ASN A 139 1.18 -12.46 -14.83
CA ASN A 139 2.05 -13.35 -14.08
C ASN A 139 3.44 -13.47 -14.72
N ILE A 140 4.36 -14.16 -14.03
CA ILE A 140 5.75 -14.34 -14.50
C ILE A 140 5.91 -15.49 -15.51
N LYS A 141 4.94 -16.39 -15.61
CA LYS A 141 5.06 -17.59 -16.47
C LYS A 141 4.70 -17.30 -17.92
N GLY A 142 3.88 -16.29 -18.17
CA GLY A 142 3.46 -15.94 -19.52
C GLY A 142 2.57 -14.71 -19.54
N THR A 143 2.11 -14.35 -20.75
CA THR A 143 1.17 -13.25 -20.95
C THR A 143 -0.25 -13.66 -20.57
N ASN A 144 -0.99 -12.72 -20.00
CA ASN A 144 -2.43 -12.87 -19.84
C ASN A 144 -3.18 -12.62 -21.18
N SER A 145 -4.51 -12.70 -21.16
CA SER A 145 -5.34 -12.46 -22.37
C SER A 145 -5.23 -11.03 -22.93
N PHE A 146 -4.74 -10.06 -22.15
CA PHE A 146 -4.47 -8.69 -22.62
C PHE A 146 -3.03 -8.49 -23.10
N GLY A 147 -2.27 -9.57 -23.26
CA GLY A 147 -0.87 -9.51 -23.72
C GLY A 147 0.11 -8.98 -22.68
N VAL A 148 -0.25 -8.95 -21.40
CA VAL A 148 0.60 -8.42 -20.31
C VAL A 148 1.23 -9.54 -19.52
N LYS A 149 2.53 -9.45 -19.25
CA LYS A 149 3.31 -10.34 -18.37
C LYS A 149 4.05 -9.56 -17.30
N ILE A 150 4.53 -10.25 -16.26
CA ILE A 150 5.43 -9.68 -15.25
C ILE A 150 6.86 -10.13 -15.57
N ILE A 151 7.79 -9.19 -15.57
CA ILE A 151 9.23 -9.45 -15.65
C ILE A 151 9.87 -9.00 -14.34
N ILE A 152 10.68 -9.89 -13.75
CA ILE A 152 11.52 -9.59 -12.59
C ILE A 152 12.97 -9.67 -13.05
N THR A 153 13.72 -8.58 -12.89
CA THR A 153 15.13 -8.51 -13.27
C THR A 153 16.05 -9.05 -12.15
N LYS A 154 17.32 -9.26 -12.48
CA LYS A 154 18.34 -9.63 -11.49
C LYS A 154 18.49 -8.60 -10.35
N ASN A 155 18.14 -7.33 -10.60
CA ASN A 155 18.16 -6.25 -9.62
C ASN A 155 16.83 -6.14 -8.84
N ASN A 156 15.96 -7.15 -8.96
CA ASN A 156 14.63 -7.16 -8.34
C ASN A 156 13.68 -6.05 -8.83
N ASP A 157 13.97 -5.40 -9.96
CA ASP A 157 12.98 -4.54 -10.59
C ASP A 157 11.82 -5.40 -11.07
N ILE A 158 10.59 -4.93 -10.85
CA ILE A 158 9.38 -5.58 -11.33
C ILE A 158 8.79 -4.70 -12.42
N SER A 159 8.57 -5.27 -13.60
CA SER A 159 7.94 -4.57 -14.72
C SER A 159 6.72 -5.32 -15.21
N PHE A 160 5.66 -4.59 -15.48
CA PHE A 160 4.53 -5.08 -16.25
C PHE A 160 4.76 -4.68 -17.69
N VAL A 161 4.83 -5.69 -18.56
CA VAL A 161 5.24 -5.55 -19.95
C VAL A 161 4.14 -6.04 -20.86
N TYR A 162 3.72 -5.21 -21.78
CA TYR A 162 2.70 -5.48 -22.78
C TYR A 162 3.32 -5.86 -24.12
N SER A 163 2.77 -6.87 -24.78
CA SER A 163 3.13 -7.28 -26.14
C SER A 163 1.88 -7.34 -27.00
N TYR A 164 1.81 -6.46 -28.00
CA TYR A 164 0.63 -6.32 -28.86
C TYR A 164 0.29 -7.61 -29.61
N SER A 165 1.29 -8.38 -30.09
CA SER A 165 1.05 -9.66 -30.77
C SER A 165 0.38 -10.68 -29.86
N LYS A 166 0.60 -10.61 -28.55
CA LYS A 166 0.06 -11.53 -27.55
C LYS A 166 -1.29 -11.12 -26.98
N ASP A 167 -1.76 -9.92 -27.30
CA ASP A 167 -3.10 -9.47 -26.92
C ASP A 167 -4.16 -10.23 -27.75
N GLN A 168 -5.01 -10.98 -27.05
CA GLN A 168 -6.01 -11.87 -27.67
C GLN A 168 -7.33 -11.17 -27.96
N ARG A 169 -7.48 -9.90 -27.58
CA ARG A 169 -8.74 -9.17 -27.76
C ARG A 169 -9.00 -8.86 -29.23
N SER A 170 -10.20 -9.09 -29.70
CA SER A 170 -10.61 -8.80 -31.08
C SER A 170 -10.60 -7.31 -31.42
N ASN A 171 -10.87 -6.45 -30.43
CA ASN A 171 -10.92 -5.00 -30.58
C ASN A 171 -9.60 -4.28 -30.23
N LYS A 172 -8.49 -5.00 -30.05
CA LYS A 172 -7.21 -4.39 -29.62
C LYS A 172 -6.71 -3.29 -30.57
N SER A 173 -6.96 -3.42 -31.86
CA SER A 173 -6.50 -2.44 -32.87
C SER A 173 -7.18 -1.06 -32.73
N SER A 174 -8.42 -1.02 -32.28
CA SER A 174 -9.14 0.22 -32.01
C SER A 174 -8.92 0.76 -30.58
N LEU A 175 -8.58 -0.14 -29.65
CA LEU A 175 -8.43 0.18 -28.24
C LEU A 175 -7.03 0.67 -27.88
N VAL A 176 -6.01 0.04 -28.47
CA VAL A 176 -4.59 0.34 -28.19
C VAL A 176 -4.06 1.35 -29.18
N PRO A 177 -3.57 2.52 -28.73
CA PRO A 177 -2.97 3.52 -29.63
C PRO A 177 -1.82 2.92 -30.48
N LYS A 178 -1.70 3.34 -31.74
CA LYS A 178 -0.69 2.81 -32.68
C LYS A 178 0.73 2.83 -32.11
N LYS A 179 1.10 3.88 -31.38
CA LYS A 179 2.41 4.00 -30.74
C LYS A 179 2.68 2.93 -29.68
N MET A 180 1.63 2.33 -29.13
CA MET A 180 1.70 1.26 -28.13
C MET A 180 1.52 -0.14 -28.73
N GLN A 181 1.25 -0.25 -30.04
CA GLN A 181 1.13 -1.52 -30.78
C GLN A 181 2.52 -2.08 -31.08
N THR A 182 3.27 -2.40 -30.02
CA THR A 182 4.65 -2.88 -30.10
C THR A 182 4.84 -4.05 -29.13
N GLU A 183 6.00 -4.69 -29.20
CA GLU A 183 6.38 -5.77 -28.31
C GLU A 183 7.17 -5.23 -27.13
N ASP A 184 7.05 -5.93 -26.00
CA ASP A 184 7.79 -5.70 -24.77
C ASP A 184 7.71 -4.25 -24.22
N LEU A 185 6.55 -3.61 -24.41
CA LEU A 185 6.28 -2.26 -23.91
C LEU A 185 6.10 -2.26 -22.38
N THR A 186 6.96 -1.57 -21.64
CA THR A 186 6.79 -1.39 -20.21
C THR A 186 5.62 -0.45 -19.93
N ILE A 187 4.59 -0.94 -19.23
CA ILE A 187 3.40 -0.16 -18.85
C ILE A 187 3.39 0.29 -17.40
N ALA A 188 4.09 -0.42 -16.53
CA ALA A 188 4.36 -0.03 -15.15
C ALA A 188 5.67 -0.66 -14.68
N LYS A 189 6.42 0.05 -13.80
CA LYS A 189 7.68 -0.46 -13.26
C LYS A 189 7.86 -0.07 -11.79
N TRP A 190 8.29 -1.02 -10.98
CA TRP A 190 8.76 -0.82 -9.61
C TRP A 190 10.27 -1.05 -9.57
N ASN A 191 11.01 -0.12 -9.01
CA ASN A 191 12.44 -0.29 -8.78
C ASN A 191 12.65 -1.26 -7.61
N GLY A 192 13.55 -2.22 -7.75
CA GLY A 192 13.88 -3.20 -6.71
C GLY A 192 14.70 -2.61 -5.57
N SER A 193 15.50 -1.56 -5.84
CA SER A 193 16.38 -0.91 -4.87
C SER A 193 16.47 0.60 -5.12
N GLY A 194 17.08 1.34 -4.17
CA GLY A 194 17.21 2.78 -4.22
C GLY A 194 16.01 3.54 -3.65
N GLN A 195 16.03 4.87 -3.79
CA GLN A 195 14.97 5.73 -3.27
C GLN A 195 13.60 5.39 -3.88
N LYS A 196 12.57 5.38 -3.05
CA LYS A 196 11.19 5.03 -3.41
C LYS A 196 11.05 3.64 -4.05
N SER A 197 12.04 2.76 -3.90
CA SER A 197 11.95 1.38 -4.38
C SER A 197 10.89 0.60 -3.62
N LEU A 198 10.48 -0.54 -4.19
CA LEU A 198 9.56 -1.43 -3.49
C LEU A 198 10.13 -1.91 -2.16
N LYS A 199 11.46 -2.21 -2.12
CA LYS A 199 12.16 -2.59 -0.89
C LYS A 199 12.05 -1.49 0.18
N GLU A 200 12.38 -0.24 -0.15
CA GLU A 200 12.28 0.88 0.80
C GLU A 200 10.84 1.07 1.31
N LYS A 201 9.86 0.97 0.42
CA LYS A 201 8.43 1.07 0.80
C LYS A 201 8.02 -0.03 1.77
N VAL A 202 8.44 -1.28 1.51
CA VAL A 202 8.17 -2.43 2.38
C VAL A 202 8.84 -2.23 3.74
N GLU A 203 10.12 -1.88 3.76
CA GLU A 203 10.87 -1.65 5.00
C GLU A 203 10.24 -0.56 5.85
N LYS A 204 9.87 0.58 5.24
CA LYS A 204 9.19 1.66 5.96
C LYS A 204 7.84 1.21 6.53
N LYS A 205 7.04 0.46 5.73
CA LYS A 205 5.70 0.05 6.14
C LYS A 205 5.70 -0.98 7.26
N PHE A 206 6.69 -1.86 7.29
CA PHE A 206 6.78 -2.93 8.29
C PHE A 206 7.73 -2.61 9.45
N ASN A 207 8.42 -1.45 9.43
CA ASN A 207 9.20 -0.95 10.56
C ASN A 207 8.28 -0.20 11.54
N VAL A 208 7.38 -0.93 12.18
CA VAL A 208 6.37 -0.40 13.11
C VAL A 208 6.51 -1.06 14.47
N LYS A 209 6.14 -0.34 15.55
CA LYS A 209 6.10 -0.90 16.92
C LYS A 209 4.99 -1.93 17.08
N GLY A 210 3.95 -1.85 16.26
CA GLY A 210 2.81 -2.77 16.29
C GLY A 210 1.65 -2.28 15.41
N TRP A 211 0.55 -3.03 15.47
CA TRP A 211 -0.69 -2.76 14.74
C TRP A 211 -1.80 -2.50 15.76
N ALA A 212 -2.59 -1.47 15.57
CA ALA A 212 -3.68 -1.07 16.45
C ALA A 212 -4.96 -0.78 15.66
#